data_d01b06d391c2bfefc93ab86dc0c0169f
#
_entry.id   d01b06d391c2bfefc93ab86dc0c0169f
#
_cell.length_a   1.000
_cell.length_b   1.000
_cell.length_c   1.000
_cell.angle_alpha   90.00
_cell.angle_beta   90.00
_cell.angle_gamma   90.00
#
_symmetry.space_group_name_H-M   'P 1'
#
loop_
_entity.id
_entity.type
_entity.pdbx_description
1 polymer ?
#
loop_
_entity_poly.entity_id
_entity_poly.type
_entity_poly.pdbx_seq_one_letter_code
_entity_poly.pdbx_strand_id
1 'polypeptide(L)'
;MHVLQLCYKPPYPPVDGGTLAMNSVTQGLMASGHKVKVLSVCSDKHPVRSDALETQYKDATGFEAVYIDLSIHPLDAAVSLLCGESYNVKRFVSKEFDERLTAILQIESFDVVHIESIFLAPYVATVRKHSDAKVVLRAHNVEHRIWRQIATATRNPLKRWYLKKLALALRAYELEHINDFDGIACITANDAETFRGEGCRKPLADIPFGVDIEPIDNVDAEPQTLFHIGSMDWRPNEEGIRWFLKEVWPLIHKEMPAVRLFLAGRKMPDDLMQMQSEGVVVVGEVPDAAYFIASKQINIVPLMAGSGIRVKIIEAMSLGKTVVTTSVGAAGIDYTDGKELLIADTPQQFVEQVRRCIDDPELCSSIGAAARRLILDKYSNEALTQRLVGFYNKLGAVAL
;
A
#
# COMPACT_ATOMS: atom_id res chain seq x y z
N MET A 1 -12.61 2.28 22.13
CA MET A 1 -11.92 3.56 21.89
C MET A 1 -12.72 4.40 20.91
N HIS A 2 -12.54 5.71 20.97
CA HIS A 2 -13.00 6.65 19.98
C HIS A 2 -11.80 7.23 19.25
N VAL A 3 -11.68 6.98 17.93
CA VAL A 3 -10.52 7.33 17.11
C VAL A 3 -10.92 8.40 16.09
N LEU A 4 -10.17 9.50 16.05
CA LEU A 4 -10.25 10.46 14.96
C LEU A 4 -9.17 10.13 13.93
N GLN A 5 -9.58 9.74 12.72
CA GLN A 5 -8.68 9.44 11.63
C GLN A 5 -8.56 10.65 10.69
N LEU A 6 -7.36 11.22 10.58
CA LEU A 6 -7.05 12.32 9.67
C LEU A 6 -6.42 11.77 8.39
N CYS A 7 -7.13 11.91 7.26
CA CYS A 7 -6.74 11.34 5.97
C CYS A 7 -6.26 12.42 5.00
N TYR A 8 -5.13 12.18 4.33
CA TYR A 8 -4.58 13.12 3.33
C TYR A 8 -5.30 13.07 1.96
N LYS A 9 -6.24 12.15 1.79
CA LYS A 9 -7.19 12.01 0.68
C LYS A 9 -8.36 11.14 1.14
N PRO A 10 -9.54 11.19 0.48
CA PRO A 10 -10.68 10.37 0.86
C PRO A 10 -10.35 8.88 0.89
N PRO A 11 -10.53 8.17 2.03
CA PRO A 11 -10.22 6.75 2.13
C PRO A 11 -11.25 5.86 1.43
N TYR A 12 -12.47 6.34 1.23
CA TYR A 12 -13.57 5.61 0.63
C TYR A 12 -14.16 6.32 -0.60
N PRO A 13 -14.51 5.62 -1.70
CA PRO A 13 -14.22 4.20 -1.95
C PRO A 13 -12.73 3.94 -2.15
N PRO A 14 -12.22 2.75 -1.77
CA PRO A 14 -10.81 2.41 -1.94
C PRO A 14 -10.50 2.18 -3.43
N VAL A 15 -9.72 3.08 -4.04
CA VAL A 15 -9.41 3.04 -5.48
C VAL A 15 -7.93 2.80 -5.78
N ASP A 16 -7.07 2.92 -4.78
CA ASP A 16 -5.63 2.68 -4.86
C ASP A 16 -5.08 2.11 -3.55
N GLY A 17 -3.81 1.66 -3.53
CA GLY A 17 -3.21 1.06 -2.35
C GLY A 17 -3.21 1.95 -1.10
N GLY A 18 -3.10 3.27 -1.25
CA GLY A 18 -3.16 4.20 -0.12
C GLY A 18 -4.58 4.32 0.46
N THR A 19 -5.60 4.44 -0.41
CA THR A 19 -7.01 4.48 0.04
C THR A 19 -7.45 3.15 0.63
N LEU A 20 -6.99 2.03 0.06
CA LEU A 20 -7.20 0.69 0.62
C LEU A 20 -6.62 0.58 2.03
N ALA A 21 -5.36 1.00 2.21
CA ALA A 21 -4.69 0.96 3.52
C ALA A 21 -5.38 1.83 4.58
N MET A 22 -5.85 3.03 4.21
CA MET A 22 -6.59 3.90 5.13
C MET A 22 -7.97 3.33 5.47
N ASN A 23 -8.69 2.84 4.45
CA ASN A 23 -10.02 2.27 4.65
C ASN A 23 -9.98 0.97 5.46
N SER A 24 -8.96 0.13 5.29
CA SER A 24 -8.80 -1.09 6.09
C SER A 24 -8.63 -0.78 7.59
N VAL A 25 -7.94 0.31 7.93
CA VAL A 25 -7.86 0.79 9.33
C VAL A 25 -9.25 1.22 9.84
N THR A 26 -9.98 2.01 9.04
CA THR A 26 -11.34 2.45 9.40
C THR A 26 -12.26 1.26 9.65
N GLN A 27 -12.35 0.36 8.67
CA GLN A 27 -13.24 -0.82 8.74
C GLN A 27 -12.83 -1.79 9.86
N GLY A 28 -11.53 -2.06 10.00
CA GLY A 28 -11.03 -2.94 11.05
C GLY A 28 -11.33 -2.43 12.45
N LEU A 29 -11.12 -1.14 12.71
CA LEU A 29 -11.46 -0.52 13.99
C LEU A 29 -12.97 -0.59 14.27
N MET A 30 -13.82 -0.29 13.28
CA MET A 30 -15.29 -0.39 13.43
C MET A 30 -15.73 -1.83 13.67
N ALA A 31 -15.21 -2.80 12.92
CA ALA A 31 -15.53 -4.23 13.09
C ALA A 31 -15.10 -4.75 14.48
N SER A 32 -14.07 -4.14 15.09
CA SER A 32 -13.62 -4.45 16.45
C SER A 32 -14.38 -3.67 17.53
N GLY A 33 -15.49 -3.02 17.19
CA GLY A 33 -16.37 -2.31 18.13
C GLY A 33 -15.85 -0.93 18.57
N HIS A 34 -14.89 -0.35 17.87
CA HIS A 34 -14.39 1.00 18.14
C HIS A 34 -15.18 2.04 17.33
N LYS A 35 -15.34 3.24 17.87
CA LYS A 35 -15.91 4.38 17.14
C LYS A 35 -14.80 5.04 16.33
N VAL A 36 -15.08 5.34 15.07
CA VAL A 36 -14.16 6.04 14.19
C VAL A 36 -14.85 7.25 13.58
N LYS A 37 -14.22 8.41 13.72
CA LYS A 37 -14.59 9.62 12.96
C LYS A 37 -13.50 9.89 11.93
N VAL A 38 -13.92 10.21 10.70
CA VAL A 38 -12.99 10.46 9.59
C VAL A 38 -13.08 11.92 9.16
N LEU A 39 -11.94 12.63 9.23
CA LEU A 39 -11.76 13.94 8.60
C LEU A 39 -10.71 13.82 7.50
N SER A 40 -11.07 14.15 6.28
CA SER A 40 -10.21 13.97 5.11
C SER A 40 -9.93 15.26 4.36
N VAL A 41 -8.75 15.36 3.79
CA VAL A 41 -8.48 16.29 2.69
C VAL A 41 -9.14 15.74 1.42
N CYS A 42 -9.74 16.60 0.60
CA CYS A 42 -10.08 16.29 -0.78
C CYS A 42 -9.48 17.33 -1.73
N SER A 43 -9.30 16.97 -2.99
CA SER A 43 -8.67 17.83 -4.01
C SER A 43 -9.17 17.43 -5.40
N ASP A 44 -8.84 18.22 -6.43
CA ASP A 44 -9.20 17.88 -7.81
C ASP A 44 -8.68 16.50 -8.24
N LYS A 45 -7.49 16.12 -7.78
CA LYS A 45 -6.92 14.80 -8.04
C LYS A 45 -7.64 13.68 -7.28
N HIS A 46 -8.12 13.97 -6.09
CA HIS A 46 -8.78 13.03 -5.20
C HIS A 46 -10.09 13.65 -4.68
N PRO A 47 -11.11 13.77 -5.54
CA PRO A 47 -12.40 14.33 -5.15
C PRO A 47 -13.18 13.35 -4.26
N VAL A 48 -14.08 13.90 -3.46
CA VAL A 48 -15.12 13.09 -2.82
C VAL A 48 -16.09 12.62 -3.90
N ARG A 49 -16.23 11.33 -4.07
CA ARG A 49 -17.21 10.72 -4.97
C ARG A 49 -18.53 10.55 -4.23
N SER A 50 -19.38 11.57 -4.29
CA SER A 50 -20.67 11.57 -3.58
C SER A 50 -21.62 10.47 -4.06
N ASP A 51 -21.51 10.06 -5.31
CA ASP A 51 -22.24 8.97 -5.95
C ASP A 51 -21.81 7.57 -5.48
N ALA A 52 -20.56 7.43 -5.05
CA ALA A 52 -19.99 6.19 -4.55
C ALA A 52 -19.79 6.18 -3.02
N LEU A 53 -20.05 7.30 -2.35
CA LEU A 53 -19.99 7.38 -0.89
C LEU A 53 -21.28 6.82 -0.29
N GLU A 54 -21.23 5.58 0.17
CA GLU A 54 -22.38 4.93 0.80
C GLU A 54 -22.84 5.69 2.04
N THR A 55 -24.15 5.90 2.14
CA THR A 55 -24.77 6.55 3.31
C THR A 55 -24.36 5.84 4.60
N GLN A 56 -24.31 4.51 4.58
CA GLN A 56 -23.90 3.69 5.71
C GLN A 56 -22.48 4.02 6.19
N TYR A 57 -21.51 4.18 5.25
CA TYR A 57 -20.13 4.56 5.62
C TYR A 57 -20.09 5.95 6.24
N LYS A 58 -20.80 6.92 5.63
CA LYS A 58 -20.85 8.29 6.11
C LYS A 58 -21.46 8.37 7.52
N ASP A 59 -22.56 7.67 7.75
CA ASP A 59 -23.25 7.67 9.04
C ASP A 59 -22.43 6.96 10.12
N ALA A 60 -21.78 5.84 9.77
CA ALA A 60 -20.97 5.08 10.71
C ALA A 60 -19.68 5.80 11.12
N THR A 61 -19.09 6.61 10.21
CA THR A 61 -17.79 7.27 10.45
C THR A 61 -17.92 8.78 10.68
N GLY A 62 -19.11 9.36 10.54
CA GLY A 62 -19.26 10.80 10.52
C GLY A 62 -18.31 11.49 9.53
N PHE A 63 -18.08 10.85 8.36
CA PHE A 63 -17.10 11.28 7.35
C PHE A 63 -17.32 12.74 6.94
N GLU A 64 -16.24 13.50 7.00
CA GLU A 64 -16.16 14.87 6.53
C GLU A 64 -14.93 15.07 5.67
N ALA A 65 -15.03 15.96 4.69
CA ALA A 65 -13.91 16.31 3.83
C ALA A 65 -13.80 17.81 3.62
N VAL A 66 -12.56 18.30 3.64
CA VAL A 66 -12.24 19.71 3.36
C VAL A 66 -11.42 19.75 2.07
N TYR A 67 -11.85 20.62 1.15
CA TYR A 67 -11.12 20.81 -0.11
C TYR A 67 -9.84 21.60 0.13
N ILE A 68 -8.73 21.10 -0.39
CA ILE A 68 -7.43 21.79 -0.44
C ILE A 68 -6.92 21.73 -1.88
N ASP A 69 -6.58 22.88 -2.43
CA ASP A 69 -5.90 22.93 -3.71
C ASP A 69 -4.46 22.40 -3.57
N LEU A 70 -4.26 21.19 -4.03
CA LEU A 70 -2.95 20.52 -4.04
C LEU A 70 -2.23 20.67 -5.39
N SER A 71 -2.65 21.59 -6.25
CA SER A 71 -1.97 21.88 -7.50
C SER A 71 -0.55 22.42 -7.25
N ILE A 72 0.30 22.28 -8.27
CA ILE A 72 1.69 22.79 -8.15
C ILE A 72 1.71 24.24 -8.59
N HIS A 73 1.93 25.15 -7.64
CA HIS A 73 2.15 26.56 -7.89
C HIS A 73 3.66 26.83 -8.01
N PRO A 74 4.19 27.12 -9.20
CA PRO A 74 5.65 27.25 -9.42
C PRO A 74 6.31 28.33 -8.56
N LEU A 75 5.62 29.44 -8.29
CA LEU A 75 6.13 30.51 -7.44
C LEU A 75 6.27 30.05 -5.99
N ASP A 76 5.26 29.41 -5.43
CA ASP A 76 5.28 28.88 -4.05
C ASP A 76 6.34 27.79 -3.90
N ALA A 77 6.49 26.95 -4.93
CA ALA A 77 7.52 25.92 -4.96
C ALA A 77 8.93 26.53 -4.96
N ALA A 78 9.15 27.64 -5.69
CA ALA A 78 10.41 28.36 -5.71
C ALA A 78 10.68 29.05 -4.37
N VAL A 79 9.69 29.72 -3.77
CA VAL A 79 9.80 30.34 -2.45
C VAL A 79 10.12 29.31 -1.38
N SER A 80 9.40 28.20 -1.33
CA SER A 80 9.65 27.12 -0.36
C SER A 80 11.07 26.56 -0.50
N LEU A 81 11.57 26.43 -1.75
CA LEU A 81 12.93 26.00 -2.01
C LEU A 81 13.98 26.98 -1.45
N LEU A 82 13.75 28.28 -1.57
CA LEU A 82 14.64 29.32 -1.05
C LEU A 82 14.61 29.38 0.48
N CYS A 83 13.43 29.19 1.07
CA CYS A 83 13.26 29.18 2.54
C CYS A 83 13.67 27.85 3.19
N GLY A 84 13.99 26.81 2.42
CA GLY A 84 14.30 25.49 2.96
C GLY A 84 13.08 24.73 3.49
N GLU A 85 11.85 25.20 3.19
CA GLU A 85 10.62 24.59 3.62
C GLU A 85 10.24 23.40 2.73
N SER A 86 9.57 22.37 3.32
CA SER A 86 9.02 21.26 2.54
C SER A 86 7.75 21.70 1.80
N TYR A 87 7.88 22.00 0.51
CA TYR A 87 6.73 22.33 -0.34
C TYR A 87 5.68 21.20 -0.37
N ASN A 88 6.12 19.95 -0.25
CA ASN A 88 5.23 18.80 -0.19
C ASN A 88 4.28 18.85 1.00
N VAL A 89 4.74 19.31 2.15
CA VAL A 89 3.93 19.47 3.37
C VAL A 89 3.14 20.76 3.33
N LYS A 90 3.78 21.87 2.92
CA LYS A 90 3.17 23.21 2.90
C LYS A 90 1.86 23.26 2.13
N ARG A 91 1.73 22.48 1.04
CA ARG A 91 0.49 22.39 0.25
C ARG A 91 -0.71 21.81 1.03
N PHE A 92 -0.46 21.03 2.07
CA PHE A 92 -1.52 20.46 2.90
C PHE A 92 -1.96 21.38 4.04
N VAL A 93 -1.28 22.53 4.26
CA VAL A 93 -1.66 23.47 5.29
C VAL A 93 -2.85 24.31 4.80
N SER A 94 -4.00 24.16 5.44
CA SER A 94 -5.24 24.89 5.15
C SER A 94 -5.86 25.38 6.44
N LYS A 95 -6.27 26.63 6.43
CA LYS A 95 -6.97 27.26 7.55
C LYS A 95 -8.35 26.62 7.77
N GLU A 96 -9.04 26.31 6.69
CA GLU A 96 -10.36 25.67 6.72
C GLU A 96 -10.30 24.27 7.33
N PHE A 97 -9.25 23.51 7.01
CA PHE A 97 -9.04 22.18 7.61
C PHE A 97 -8.74 22.31 9.11
N ASP A 98 -7.91 23.28 9.50
CA ASP A 98 -7.57 23.55 10.91
C ASP A 98 -8.77 23.99 11.72
N GLU A 99 -9.60 24.90 11.19
CA GLU A 99 -10.86 25.34 11.81
C GLU A 99 -11.84 24.17 11.96
N ARG A 100 -11.95 23.29 10.94
CA ARG A 100 -12.83 22.12 11.02
C ARG A 100 -12.35 21.11 12.05
N LEU A 101 -11.04 20.82 12.06
CA LEU A 101 -10.41 19.95 13.06
C LEU A 101 -10.65 20.51 14.48
N THR A 102 -10.43 21.80 14.67
CA THR A 102 -10.68 22.47 15.96
C THR A 102 -12.12 22.30 16.41
N ALA A 103 -13.09 22.53 15.51
CA ALA A 103 -14.52 22.38 15.82
C ALA A 103 -14.87 20.94 16.25
N ILE A 104 -14.31 19.93 15.55
CA ILE A 104 -14.50 18.52 15.91
C ILE A 104 -13.94 18.23 17.30
N LEU A 105 -12.71 18.66 17.59
CA LEU A 105 -12.05 18.40 18.87
C LEU A 105 -12.70 19.14 20.07
N GLN A 106 -13.44 20.22 19.81
CA GLN A 106 -14.19 20.93 20.85
C GLN A 106 -15.54 20.27 21.18
N ILE A 107 -16.12 19.51 20.25
CA ILE A 107 -17.43 18.87 20.40
C ILE A 107 -17.27 17.41 20.88
N GLU A 108 -16.26 16.70 20.39
CA GLU A 108 -16.07 15.28 20.65
C GLU A 108 -14.71 14.99 21.29
N SER A 109 -14.70 14.07 22.27
CA SER A 109 -13.46 13.59 22.87
C SER A 109 -12.99 12.30 22.18
N PHE A 110 -11.69 12.21 21.95
CA PHE A 110 -11.06 11.07 21.31
C PHE A 110 -9.96 10.46 22.19
N ASP A 111 -9.80 9.14 22.14
CA ASP A 111 -8.69 8.44 22.79
C ASP A 111 -7.42 8.53 21.92
N VAL A 112 -7.60 8.51 20.59
CA VAL A 112 -6.51 8.55 19.61
C VAL A 112 -6.87 9.49 18.44
N VAL A 113 -5.90 10.30 18.04
CA VAL A 113 -5.90 10.95 16.72
C VAL A 113 -4.88 10.21 15.85
N HIS A 114 -5.39 9.48 14.86
CA HIS A 114 -4.62 8.69 13.92
C HIS A 114 -4.38 9.47 12.64
N ILE A 115 -3.14 9.84 12.37
CA ILE A 115 -2.74 10.68 11.23
C ILE A 115 -2.15 9.83 10.12
N GLU A 116 -2.79 9.80 8.95
CA GLU A 116 -2.49 8.89 7.84
C GLU A 116 -1.35 9.36 6.92
N SER A 117 -0.61 10.37 7.29
CA SER A 117 0.61 10.77 6.57
C SER A 117 1.34 11.88 7.32
N ILE A 118 2.66 11.94 7.17
CA ILE A 118 3.49 13.05 7.65
C ILE A 118 3.08 14.41 7.04
N PHE A 119 2.40 14.43 5.91
CA PHE A 119 1.89 15.66 5.28
C PHE A 119 0.85 16.37 6.14
N LEU A 120 0.19 15.67 7.06
CA LEU A 120 -0.77 16.23 8.01
C LEU A 120 -0.14 16.55 9.39
N ALA A 121 1.17 16.38 9.55
CA ALA A 121 1.87 16.72 10.79
C ALA A 121 1.68 18.19 11.25
N PRO A 122 1.47 19.20 10.38
CA PRO A 122 1.18 20.56 10.82
C PRO A 122 -0.01 20.65 11.78
N TYR A 123 -0.97 19.75 11.69
CA TYR A 123 -2.18 19.73 12.53
C TYR A 123 -1.98 19.11 13.91
N VAL A 124 -0.80 18.53 14.20
CA VAL A 124 -0.46 17.99 15.53
C VAL A 124 -0.55 19.08 16.58
N ALA A 125 -0.12 20.30 16.28
CA ALA A 125 -0.20 21.43 17.22
C ALA A 125 -1.65 21.77 17.62
N THR A 126 -2.58 21.72 16.66
CA THR A 126 -4.02 21.94 16.89
C THR A 126 -4.60 20.82 17.76
N VAL A 127 -4.24 19.56 17.47
CA VAL A 127 -4.66 18.42 18.30
C VAL A 127 -4.17 18.58 19.74
N ARG A 128 -2.90 18.89 19.94
CA ARG A 128 -2.30 19.08 21.28
C ARG A 128 -2.93 20.22 22.06
N LYS A 129 -3.41 21.24 21.37
CA LYS A 129 -4.06 22.41 22.00
C LYS A 129 -5.50 22.12 22.46
N HIS A 130 -6.21 21.23 21.77
CA HIS A 130 -7.65 21.03 21.96
C HIS A 130 -8.02 19.63 22.45
N SER A 131 -7.06 18.71 22.62
CA SER A 131 -7.32 17.32 23.02
C SER A 131 -6.13 16.70 23.75
N ASP A 132 -6.43 15.81 24.70
CA ASP A 132 -5.45 14.96 25.39
C ASP A 132 -5.23 13.61 24.66
N ALA A 133 -5.87 13.41 23.50
CA ALA A 133 -5.77 12.20 22.70
C ALA A 133 -4.32 11.87 22.35
N LYS A 134 -3.99 10.58 22.30
CA LYS A 134 -2.70 10.12 21.79
C LYS A 134 -2.63 10.35 20.28
N VAL A 135 -1.56 10.99 19.81
CA VAL A 135 -1.36 11.28 18.39
C VAL A 135 -0.45 10.23 17.78
N VAL A 136 -0.97 9.44 16.85
CA VAL A 136 -0.26 8.36 16.19
C VAL A 136 -0.09 8.67 14.71
N LEU A 137 1.15 8.66 14.23
CA LEU A 137 1.44 8.74 12.80
C LEU A 137 1.33 7.35 12.17
N ARG A 138 0.53 7.22 11.12
CA ARG A 138 0.57 6.12 10.18
C ARG A 138 1.54 6.47 9.06
N ALA A 139 2.74 5.93 9.09
CA ALA A 139 3.74 6.17 8.07
C ALA A 139 3.59 5.15 6.94
N HIS A 140 2.95 5.58 5.83
CA HIS A 140 2.80 4.75 4.63
C HIS A 140 4.14 4.48 3.95
N ASN A 141 5.09 5.41 4.09
CA ASN A 141 6.46 5.33 3.57
C ASN A 141 7.38 6.20 4.43
N VAL A 142 8.67 6.04 4.24
CA VAL A 142 9.66 7.06 4.55
C VAL A 142 9.68 8.02 3.35
N GLU A 143 8.90 9.11 3.42
CA GLU A 143 8.56 9.93 2.27
C GLU A 143 9.78 10.52 1.55
N HIS A 144 10.76 11.04 2.28
CA HIS A 144 11.96 11.61 1.66
C HIS A 144 12.76 10.57 0.85
N ARG A 145 12.69 9.28 1.20
CA ARG A 145 13.36 8.21 0.44
C ARG A 145 12.67 7.98 -0.90
N ILE A 146 11.33 8.01 -0.93
CA ILE A 146 10.55 7.93 -2.17
C ILE A 146 10.93 9.08 -3.11
N TRP A 147 10.93 10.31 -2.60
CA TRP A 147 11.29 11.49 -3.41
C TRP A 147 12.74 11.44 -3.89
N ARG A 148 13.66 10.92 -3.08
CA ARG A 148 15.06 10.70 -3.49
C ARG A 148 15.17 9.66 -4.62
N GLN A 149 14.41 8.57 -4.57
CA GLN A 149 14.36 7.58 -5.64
C GLN A 149 13.80 8.18 -6.94
N ILE A 150 12.71 8.94 -6.87
CA ILE A 150 12.13 9.66 -8.01
C ILE A 150 13.16 10.62 -8.62
N ALA A 151 13.87 11.38 -7.78
CA ALA A 151 14.92 12.28 -8.24
C ALA A 151 16.04 11.53 -8.96
N THR A 152 16.46 10.38 -8.45
CA THR A 152 17.53 9.57 -9.05
C THR A 152 17.11 9.00 -10.40
N ALA A 153 15.87 8.55 -10.54
CA ALA A 153 15.31 8.02 -11.78
C ALA A 153 15.02 9.10 -12.85
N THR A 154 15.02 10.38 -12.47
CA THR A 154 14.70 11.49 -13.37
C THR A 154 15.85 11.79 -14.33
N ARG A 155 15.61 11.71 -15.66
CA ARG A 155 16.63 11.95 -16.69
C ARG A 155 16.98 13.43 -16.86
N ASN A 156 15.97 14.32 -16.78
CA ASN A 156 16.19 15.78 -16.94
C ASN A 156 17.04 16.32 -15.78
N PRO A 157 18.21 16.94 -16.01
CA PRO A 157 19.13 17.35 -14.97
C PRO A 157 18.59 18.48 -14.08
N LEU A 158 17.86 19.45 -14.63
CA LEU A 158 17.25 20.54 -13.87
C LEU A 158 16.12 20.01 -12.96
N LYS A 159 15.24 19.16 -13.51
CA LYS A 159 14.19 18.51 -12.74
C LYS A 159 14.77 17.61 -11.66
N ARG A 160 15.84 16.86 -11.96
CA ARG A 160 16.56 16.02 -11.00
C ARG A 160 17.12 16.84 -9.85
N TRP A 161 17.77 17.95 -10.16
CA TRP A 161 18.32 18.86 -9.15
C TRP A 161 17.21 19.39 -8.23
N TYR A 162 16.11 19.88 -8.80
CA TYR A 162 14.95 20.35 -8.05
C TYR A 162 14.36 19.26 -7.13
N LEU A 163 14.13 18.06 -7.66
CA LEU A 163 13.58 16.93 -6.89
C LEU A 163 14.53 16.47 -5.77
N LYS A 164 15.86 16.55 -5.98
CA LYS A 164 16.83 16.31 -4.89
C LYS A 164 16.71 17.33 -3.76
N LYS A 165 16.55 18.61 -4.08
CA LYS A 165 16.34 19.66 -3.08
C LYS A 165 15.03 19.47 -2.33
N LEU A 166 13.97 19.13 -3.04
CA LEU A 166 12.66 18.80 -2.45
C LEU A 166 12.75 17.62 -1.48
N ALA A 167 13.46 16.55 -1.87
CA ALA A 167 13.68 15.38 -1.01
C ALA A 167 14.50 15.74 0.25
N LEU A 168 15.47 16.63 0.15
CA LEU A 168 16.27 17.10 1.30
C LEU A 168 15.43 17.95 2.26
N ALA A 169 14.60 18.86 1.75
CA ALA A 169 13.70 19.67 2.57
C ALA A 169 12.66 18.79 3.28
N LEU A 170 12.09 17.79 2.56
CA LEU A 170 11.17 16.83 3.15
C LEU A 170 11.86 15.97 4.22
N ARG A 171 13.11 15.55 4.00
CA ARG A 171 13.88 14.83 5.01
C ARG A 171 14.08 15.65 6.27
N ALA A 172 14.49 16.91 6.13
CA ALA A 172 14.65 17.80 7.28
C ALA A 172 13.34 17.89 8.08
N TYR A 173 12.22 18.10 7.38
CA TYR A 173 10.89 18.17 7.98
C TYR A 173 10.50 16.88 8.69
N GLU A 174 10.65 15.70 8.05
CA GLU A 174 10.33 14.41 8.69
C GLU A 174 11.14 14.22 9.97
N LEU A 175 12.44 14.49 9.96
CA LEU A 175 13.31 14.28 11.12
C LEU A 175 13.03 15.29 12.24
N GLU A 176 12.61 16.50 11.91
CA GLU A 176 12.22 17.53 12.89
C GLU A 176 10.94 17.10 13.62
N HIS A 177 9.93 16.61 12.88
CA HIS A 177 8.59 16.34 13.40
C HIS A 177 8.34 14.89 13.82
N ILE A 178 9.25 13.94 13.52
CA ILE A 178 9.04 12.52 13.82
C ILE A 178 8.84 12.24 15.30
N ASN A 179 9.37 13.10 16.18
CA ASN A 179 9.23 12.98 17.61
C ASN A 179 8.05 13.76 18.23
N ASP A 180 7.21 14.43 17.41
CA ASP A 180 6.04 15.18 17.90
C ASP A 180 4.83 14.25 18.15
N PHE A 181 4.86 13.06 17.56
CA PHE A 181 3.86 12.02 17.77
C PHE A 181 4.09 11.24 19.05
N ASP A 182 3.06 10.58 19.58
CA ASP A 182 3.20 9.66 20.73
C ASP A 182 3.73 8.30 20.29
N GLY A 183 3.45 7.92 19.04
CA GLY A 183 3.95 6.69 18.42
C GLY A 183 3.80 6.72 16.90
N ILE A 184 4.51 5.81 16.22
CA ILE A 184 4.50 5.70 14.76
C ILE A 184 4.22 4.27 14.36
N ALA A 185 3.15 4.07 13.60
CA ALA A 185 2.78 2.81 12.97
C ALA A 185 3.28 2.80 11.52
N CYS A 186 4.42 2.15 11.26
CA CYS A 186 4.99 1.99 9.93
C CYS A 186 4.31 0.85 9.17
N ILE A 187 4.30 0.88 7.84
CA ILE A 187 3.77 -0.23 7.03
C ILE A 187 4.76 -1.40 6.97
N THR A 188 6.07 -1.14 7.07
CA THR A 188 7.08 -2.20 7.04
C THR A 188 8.05 -2.10 8.22
N ALA A 189 8.61 -3.24 8.65
CA ALA A 189 9.66 -3.29 9.64
C ALA A 189 10.90 -2.49 9.20
N ASN A 190 11.24 -2.51 7.91
CA ASN A 190 12.36 -1.75 7.35
C ASN A 190 12.17 -0.22 7.48
N ASP A 191 10.92 0.26 7.33
CA ASP A 191 10.62 1.68 7.54
C ASP A 191 10.74 2.04 9.02
N ALA A 192 10.27 1.17 9.92
CA ALA A 192 10.44 1.36 11.36
C ALA A 192 11.93 1.39 11.77
N GLU A 193 12.75 0.51 11.23
CA GLU A 193 14.21 0.52 11.44
C GLU A 193 14.85 1.79 10.88
N THR A 194 14.38 2.23 9.72
CA THR A 194 14.85 3.49 9.11
C THR A 194 14.58 4.68 10.03
N PHE A 195 13.35 4.83 10.52
CA PHE A 195 13.01 5.91 11.44
C PHE A 195 13.81 5.82 12.75
N ARG A 196 14.02 4.62 13.28
CA ARG A 196 14.86 4.42 14.46
C ARG A 196 16.31 4.86 14.21
N GLY A 197 16.88 4.46 13.08
CA GLY A 197 18.25 4.84 12.67
C GLY A 197 18.39 6.33 12.38
N GLU A 198 17.32 7.01 11.99
CA GLU A 198 17.30 8.45 11.70
C GLU A 198 16.89 9.31 12.93
N GLY A 199 16.79 8.74 14.13
CA GLY A 199 16.64 9.49 15.38
C GLY A 199 15.24 9.53 15.97
N CYS A 200 14.31 8.68 15.51
CA CYS A 200 13.03 8.49 16.18
C CYS A 200 13.22 7.86 17.56
N ARG A 201 12.73 8.53 18.60
CA ARG A 201 12.78 8.10 20.01
C ARG A 201 11.42 7.62 20.51
N LYS A 202 10.39 7.70 19.68
CA LYS A 202 9.03 7.30 20.03
C LYS A 202 8.82 5.80 19.78
N PRO A 203 7.84 5.17 20.43
CA PRO A 203 7.43 3.82 20.12
C PRO A 203 7.15 3.66 18.61
N LEU A 204 7.72 2.62 18.04
CA LEU A 204 7.54 2.24 16.62
C LEU A 204 6.90 0.85 16.55
N ALA A 205 5.93 0.70 15.70
CA ALA A 205 5.33 -0.60 15.36
C ALA A 205 5.32 -0.78 13.85
N ASP A 206 5.57 -1.99 13.38
CA ASP A 206 5.36 -2.40 12.01
C ASP A 206 3.95 -2.98 11.89
N ILE A 207 3.07 -2.26 11.26
CA ILE A 207 1.67 -2.64 11.06
C ILE A 207 1.36 -2.46 9.58
N PRO A 208 1.44 -3.50 8.75
CA PRO A 208 1.09 -3.44 7.33
C PRO A 208 -0.37 -3.03 7.12
N PHE A 209 -0.82 -2.91 5.89
CA PHE A 209 -2.26 -2.79 5.62
C PHE A 209 -2.89 -4.19 5.63
N GLY A 210 -4.13 -4.26 6.14
CA GLY A 210 -4.92 -5.47 6.15
C GLY A 210 -5.58 -5.74 4.81
N VAL A 211 -5.81 -7.01 4.54
CA VAL A 211 -6.65 -7.47 3.44
C VAL A 211 -7.87 -8.16 4.02
N ASP A 212 -9.03 -7.88 3.43
CA ASP A 212 -10.22 -8.66 3.70
C ASP A 212 -10.12 -9.96 2.91
N ILE A 213 -10.24 -11.08 3.61
CA ILE A 213 -10.07 -12.41 3.04
C ILE A 213 -11.45 -13.03 2.95
N GLU A 214 -12.13 -12.77 1.84
CA GLU A 214 -13.35 -13.48 1.53
C GLU A 214 -12.99 -14.80 0.81
N PRO A 215 -13.45 -15.95 1.32
CA PRO A 215 -13.30 -17.19 0.61
C PRO A 215 -14.10 -17.14 -0.70
N ILE A 216 -13.47 -17.55 -1.79
CA ILE A 216 -14.19 -17.74 -3.05
C ILE A 216 -14.50 -19.22 -3.13
N ASP A 217 -15.76 -19.55 -2.90
CA ASP A 217 -16.24 -20.93 -2.93
C ASP A 217 -16.44 -21.41 -4.38
N ASN A 218 -16.20 -22.70 -4.59
CA ASN A 218 -16.50 -23.43 -5.83
C ASN A 218 -15.77 -22.94 -7.10
N VAL A 219 -14.52 -22.49 -6.97
CA VAL A 219 -13.65 -22.18 -8.11
C VAL A 219 -12.46 -23.13 -8.13
N ASP A 220 -12.51 -24.13 -9.03
CA ASP A 220 -11.35 -24.97 -9.28
C ASP A 220 -10.30 -24.21 -10.12
N ALA A 221 -9.06 -24.23 -9.66
CA ALA A 221 -7.97 -23.63 -10.40
C ALA A 221 -7.68 -24.48 -11.65
N GLU A 222 -7.62 -23.81 -12.80
CA GLU A 222 -7.22 -24.44 -14.06
C GLU A 222 -5.77 -24.90 -13.97
N PRO A 223 -5.48 -26.20 -14.15
CA PRO A 223 -4.14 -26.74 -14.01
C PRO A 223 -3.20 -26.20 -15.10
N GLN A 224 -1.90 -26.22 -14.81
CA GLN A 224 -0.84 -25.75 -15.72
C GLN A 224 -1.04 -24.31 -16.21
N THR A 225 -1.58 -23.45 -15.34
CA THR A 225 -1.76 -22.03 -15.64
C THR A 225 -0.89 -21.16 -14.75
N LEU A 226 -0.15 -20.27 -15.41
CA LEU A 226 0.52 -19.14 -14.80
C LEU A 226 -0.32 -17.89 -15.01
N PHE A 227 -0.31 -16.97 -14.07
CA PHE A 227 -0.98 -15.69 -14.26
C PHE A 227 -0.20 -14.52 -13.65
N HIS A 228 -0.41 -13.36 -14.22
CA HIS A 228 -0.07 -12.07 -13.61
C HIS A 228 -1.30 -11.19 -13.62
N ILE A 229 -1.52 -10.47 -12.52
CA ILE A 229 -2.54 -9.42 -12.45
C ILE A 229 -1.95 -8.15 -11.86
N GLY A 230 -2.24 -6.99 -12.49
CA GLY A 230 -1.78 -5.71 -11.98
C GLY A 230 -1.96 -4.58 -12.98
N SER A 231 -2.05 -3.34 -12.49
CA SER A 231 -2.16 -2.16 -13.34
C SER A 231 -0.85 -1.90 -14.08
N MET A 232 -0.91 -1.79 -15.41
CA MET A 232 0.29 -1.63 -16.27
C MET A 232 0.75 -0.17 -16.39
N ASP A 233 -0.01 0.80 -15.92
CA ASP A 233 0.45 2.18 -15.74
C ASP A 233 1.47 2.33 -14.58
N TRP A 234 1.56 1.32 -13.72
CA TRP A 234 2.66 1.22 -12.77
C TRP A 234 3.87 0.56 -13.45
N ARG A 235 4.82 1.40 -13.81
CA ARG A 235 5.99 1.05 -14.62
C ARG A 235 6.73 -0.24 -14.20
N PRO A 236 6.96 -0.54 -12.89
CA PRO A 236 7.59 -1.80 -12.53
C PRO A 236 6.81 -3.06 -12.94
N ASN A 237 5.47 -3.00 -13.03
CA ASN A 237 4.68 -4.11 -13.55
C ASN A 237 4.96 -4.33 -15.04
N GLU A 238 4.86 -3.26 -15.82
CA GLU A 238 5.10 -3.33 -17.26
C GLU A 238 6.53 -3.82 -17.57
N GLU A 239 7.54 -3.23 -16.93
CA GLU A 239 8.94 -3.62 -17.12
C GLU A 239 9.18 -5.09 -16.71
N GLY A 240 8.61 -5.53 -15.59
CA GLY A 240 8.73 -6.90 -15.11
C GLY A 240 8.08 -7.91 -16.06
N ILE A 241 6.86 -7.62 -16.54
CA ILE A 241 6.16 -8.51 -17.48
C ILE A 241 6.87 -8.55 -18.83
N ARG A 242 7.36 -7.41 -19.37
CA ARG A 242 8.13 -7.38 -20.60
C ARG A 242 9.43 -8.20 -20.49
N TRP A 243 10.12 -8.07 -19.35
CA TRP A 243 11.28 -8.91 -19.06
C TRP A 243 10.92 -10.40 -18.99
N PHE A 244 9.84 -10.76 -18.30
CA PHE A 244 9.39 -12.15 -18.18
C PHE A 244 9.04 -12.75 -19.53
N LEU A 245 8.29 -12.03 -20.36
CA LEU A 245 7.92 -12.46 -21.71
C LEU A 245 9.14 -12.65 -22.62
N LYS A 246 10.19 -11.82 -22.45
CA LYS A 246 11.36 -11.87 -23.30
C LYS A 246 12.38 -12.93 -22.85
N GLU A 247 12.64 -13.01 -21.55
CA GLU A 247 13.77 -13.78 -21.03
C GLU A 247 13.34 -15.09 -20.34
N VAL A 248 12.12 -15.19 -19.83
CA VAL A 248 11.66 -16.35 -19.03
C VAL A 248 10.67 -17.21 -19.81
N TRP A 249 9.64 -16.59 -20.39
CA TRP A 249 8.55 -17.32 -21.05
C TRP A 249 9.02 -18.27 -22.15
N PRO A 250 9.95 -17.90 -23.05
CA PRO A 250 10.44 -18.82 -24.09
C PRO A 250 11.10 -20.09 -23.51
N LEU A 251 11.71 -19.98 -22.35
CA LEU A 251 12.33 -21.12 -21.67
C LEU A 251 11.26 -22.04 -21.08
N ILE A 252 10.25 -21.45 -20.39
CA ILE A 252 9.12 -22.20 -19.83
C ILE A 252 8.38 -22.93 -20.94
N HIS A 253 7.99 -22.22 -22.00
CA HIS A 253 7.19 -22.79 -23.10
C HIS A 253 7.93 -23.90 -23.85
N LYS A 254 9.26 -23.76 -24.03
CA LYS A 254 10.09 -24.80 -24.64
C LYS A 254 10.10 -26.09 -23.82
N GLU A 255 10.18 -26.01 -22.49
CA GLU A 255 10.28 -27.16 -21.60
C GLU A 255 8.93 -27.73 -21.19
N MET A 256 7.93 -26.87 -21.10
CA MET A 256 6.58 -27.17 -20.63
C MET A 256 5.53 -26.57 -21.59
N PRO A 257 5.38 -27.11 -22.82
CA PRO A 257 4.53 -26.49 -23.85
C PRO A 257 3.03 -26.49 -23.52
N ALA A 258 2.59 -27.32 -22.59
CA ALA A 258 1.20 -27.34 -22.12
C ALA A 258 0.86 -26.20 -21.14
N VAL A 259 1.86 -25.54 -20.57
CA VAL A 259 1.66 -24.42 -19.63
C VAL A 259 1.17 -23.21 -20.39
N ARG A 260 0.18 -22.51 -19.81
CA ARG A 260 -0.37 -21.26 -20.34
C ARG A 260 -0.14 -20.10 -19.41
N LEU A 261 0.17 -18.93 -19.95
CA LEU A 261 0.35 -17.69 -19.21
C LEU A 261 -0.81 -16.73 -19.48
N PHE A 262 -1.45 -16.27 -18.41
CA PHE A 262 -2.53 -15.29 -18.47
C PHE A 262 -2.08 -13.94 -17.92
N LEU A 263 -2.23 -12.87 -18.69
CA LEU A 263 -1.88 -11.51 -18.31
C LEU A 263 -3.14 -10.67 -18.15
N ALA A 264 -3.41 -10.22 -16.94
CA ALA A 264 -4.57 -9.39 -16.63
C ALA A 264 -4.15 -8.08 -15.97
N GLY A 265 -5.00 -7.05 -16.11
CA GLY A 265 -4.83 -5.79 -15.41
C GLY A 265 -5.28 -4.58 -16.20
N ARG A 266 -5.47 -3.47 -15.48
CA ARG A 266 -5.90 -2.20 -16.07
C ARG A 266 -4.76 -1.56 -16.87
N LYS A 267 -5.13 -0.72 -17.84
CA LYS A 267 -4.17 0.05 -18.64
C LYS A 267 -3.12 -0.82 -19.36
N MET A 268 -3.55 -1.98 -19.82
CA MET A 268 -2.70 -2.85 -20.63
C MET A 268 -2.26 -2.12 -21.89
N PRO A 269 -0.95 -2.04 -22.21
CA PRO A 269 -0.46 -1.43 -23.45
C PRO A 269 -1.00 -2.14 -24.69
N ASP A 270 -1.29 -1.37 -25.76
CA ASP A 270 -1.88 -1.90 -26.99
C ASP A 270 -1.00 -2.96 -27.65
N ASP A 271 0.33 -2.80 -27.61
CA ASP A 271 1.27 -3.78 -28.14
C ASP A 271 1.25 -5.10 -27.37
N LEU A 272 1.00 -5.09 -26.07
CA LEU A 272 0.77 -6.31 -25.29
C LEU A 272 -0.62 -6.90 -25.58
N MET A 273 -1.66 -6.08 -25.71
CA MET A 273 -3.01 -6.54 -26.07
C MET A 273 -3.06 -7.23 -27.43
N GLN A 274 -2.25 -6.76 -28.39
CA GLN A 274 -2.17 -7.30 -29.74
C GLN A 274 -1.11 -8.39 -29.90
N MET A 275 -0.38 -8.70 -28.82
CA MET A 275 0.71 -9.68 -28.85
C MET A 275 0.18 -11.08 -29.18
N GLN A 276 0.79 -11.69 -30.19
CA GLN A 276 0.59 -13.10 -30.53
C GLN A 276 1.84 -13.86 -30.08
N SER A 277 1.70 -14.61 -29.00
CA SER A 277 2.77 -15.48 -28.50
C SER A 277 2.15 -16.79 -28.07
N GLU A 278 2.78 -17.89 -28.47
CA GLU A 278 2.27 -19.22 -28.19
C GLU A 278 2.15 -19.47 -26.68
N GLY A 279 1.00 -19.95 -26.24
CA GLY A 279 0.71 -20.20 -24.84
C GLY A 279 0.46 -18.95 -23.98
N VAL A 280 0.49 -17.72 -24.54
CA VAL A 280 0.20 -16.47 -23.81
C VAL A 280 -1.20 -15.96 -24.17
N VAL A 281 -1.98 -15.66 -23.14
CA VAL A 281 -3.33 -15.08 -23.25
C VAL A 281 -3.33 -13.73 -22.55
N VAL A 282 -3.46 -12.64 -23.31
CA VAL A 282 -3.58 -11.29 -22.75
C VAL A 282 -5.06 -10.97 -22.57
N VAL A 283 -5.50 -10.95 -21.31
CA VAL A 283 -6.93 -10.76 -20.94
C VAL A 283 -7.28 -9.28 -20.84
N GLY A 284 -6.31 -8.43 -20.45
CA GLY A 284 -6.59 -7.03 -20.14
C GLY A 284 -7.31 -6.85 -18.80
N GLU A 285 -8.21 -5.87 -18.73
CA GLU A 285 -8.96 -5.59 -17.50
C GLU A 285 -10.03 -6.66 -17.25
N VAL A 286 -10.05 -7.20 -16.03
CA VAL A 286 -11.03 -8.22 -15.60
C VAL A 286 -12.07 -7.58 -14.68
N PRO A 287 -13.35 -7.98 -14.79
CA PRO A 287 -14.41 -7.43 -13.95
C PRO A 287 -14.28 -7.86 -12.48
N ASP A 288 -13.76 -9.06 -12.23
CA ASP A 288 -13.56 -9.63 -10.91
C ASP A 288 -12.13 -10.20 -10.81
N ALA A 289 -11.27 -9.45 -10.10
CA ALA A 289 -9.88 -9.84 -9.90
C ALA A 289 -9.74 -11.08 -9.00
N ALA A 290 -10.58 -11.21 -7.99
CA ALA A 290 -10.52 -12.31 -7.05
C ALA A 290 -10.92 -13.63 -7.71
N TYR A 291 -11.99 -13.63 -8.51
CA TYR A 291 -12.38 -14.78 -9.34
C TYR A 291 -11.27 -15.15 -10.34
N PHE A 292 -10.68 -14.17 -11.02
CA PHE A 292 -9.58 -14.41 -11.96
C PHE A 292 -8.39 -15.08 -11.25
N ILE A 293 -7.96 -14.57 -10.09
CA ILE A 293 -6.89 -15.15 -9.29
C ILE A 293 -7.27 -16.58 -8.86
N ALA A 294 -8.48 -16.76 -8.33
CA ALA A 294 -8.95 -18.06 -7.85
C ALA A 294 -8.96 -19.12 -8.95
N SER A 295 -9.28 -18.75 -10.19
CA SER A 295 -9.39 -19.64 -11.36
C SER A 295 -8.06 -20.09 -11.94
N LYS A 296 -6.91 -19.59 -11.48
CA LYS A 296 -5.57 -19.93 -12.01
C LYS A 296 -4.71 -20.58 -10.92
N GLN A 297 -3.62 -21.24 -11.32
CA GLN A 297 -2.80 -22.06 -10.41
C GLN A 297 -1.65 -21.27 -9.78
N ILE A 298 -0.77 -20.64 -10.55
CA ILE A 298 0.48 -20.05 -10.08
C ILE A 298 0.55 -18.56 -10.45
N ASN A 299 0.72 -17.71 -9.45
CA ASN A 299 0.89 -16.27 -9.67
C ASN A 299 2.37 -15.95 -9.94
N ILE A 300 2.64 -15.25 -11.04
CA ILE A 300 3.97 -14.78 -11.43
C ILE A 300 4.08 -13.27 -11.18
N VAL A 301 5.04 -12.87 -10.36
CA VAL A 301 5.26 -11.45 -10.02
C VAL A 301 6.74 -11.07 -10.22
N PRO A 302 7.20 -10.85 -11.47
CA PRO A 302 8.61 -10.66 -11.81
C PRO A 302 9.06 -9.21 -11.66
N LEU A 303 8.97 -8.64 -10.47
CA LEU A 303 9.30 -7.23 -10.22
C LEU A 303 10.81 -7.04 -10.03
N MET A 304 11.40 -6.14 -10.80
CA MET A 304 12.82 -5.77 -10.72
C MET A 304 13.06 -4.49 -9.90
N ALA A 305 12.02 -3.72 -9.61
CA ALA A 305 12.09 -2.48 -8.85
C ALA A 305 10.78 -2.23 -8.09
N GLY A 306 10.86 -1.36 -7.08
CA GLY A 306 9.71 -0.89 -6.33
C GLY A 306 9.95 -0.90 -4.82
N SER A 307 9.09 -0.22 -4.05
CA SER A 307 9.11 -0.15 -2.58
C SER A 307 7.75 -0.55 -2.00
N GLY A 308 7.70 -0.83 -0.71
CA GLY A 308 6.48 -1.21 0.00
C GLY A 308 6.03 -2.66 -0.24
N ILE A 309 4.98 -3.08 0.45
CA ILE A 309 4.36 -4.40 0.30
C ILE A 309 3.57 -4.48 -1.01
N ARG A 310 3.66 -5.61 -1.69
CA ARG A 310 2.95 -5.86 -2.95
C ARG A 310 1.55 -6.43 -2.69
N VAL A 311 0.54 -5.57 -2.74
CA VAL A 311 -0.88 -5.95 -2.53
C VAL A 311 -1.25 -7.20 -3.33
N LYS A 312 -0.90 -7.24 -4.61
CA LYS A 312 -1.19 -8.38 -5.49
C LYS A 312 -0.61 -9.73 -5.03
N ILE A 313 0.54 -9.71 -4.33
CA ILE A 313 1.12 -10.93 -3.75
C ILE A 313 0.29 -11.34 -2.54
N ILE A 314 -0.04 -10.40 -1.66
CA ILE A 314 -0.89 -10.63 -0.49
C ILE A 314 -2.28 -11.16 -0.92
N GLU A 315 -2.89 -10.54 -1.94
CA GLU A 315 -4.18 -10.99 -2.49
C GLU A 315 -4.11 -12.42 -3.06
N ALA A 316 -3.08 -12.74 -3.85
CA ALA A 316 -2.91 -14.09 -4.37
C ALA A 316 -2.66 -15.11 -3.25
N MET A 317 -1.82 -14.78 -2.27
CA MET A 317 -1.55 -15.62 -1.11
C MET A 317 -2.79 -15.82 -0.24
N SER A 318 -3.64 -14.78 -0.07
CA SER A 318 -4.89 -14.88 0.71
C SER A 318 -5.89 -15.86 0.09
N LEU A 319 -5.86 -15.97 -1.25
CA LEU A 319 -6.66 -16.95 -2.01
C LEU A 319 -5.96 -18.31 -2.15
N GLY A 320 -4.88 -18.55 -1.40
CA GLY A 320 -4.18 -19.83 -1.38
C GLY A 320 -3.40 -20.15 -2.65
N LYS A 321 -3.01 -19.12 -3.42
CA LYS A 321 -2.21 -19.31 -4.63
C LYS A 321 -0.73 -19.38 -4.33
N THR A 322 -0.04 -20.28 -5.00
CA THR A 322 1.42 -20.30 -5.00
C THR A 322 1.93 -19.12 -5.81
N VAL A 323 2.84 -18.37 -5.20
CA VAL A 323 3.44 -17.17 -5.81
C VAL A 323 4.90 -17.45 -6.13
N VAL A 324 5.31 -17.21 -7.38
CA VAL A 324 6.70 -17.16 -7.81
C VAL A 324 7.06 -15.71 -8.08
N THR A 325 8.01 -15.18 -7.34
CA THR A 325 8.36 -13.75 -7.40
C THR A 325 9.85 -13.53 -7.20
N THR A 326 10.33 -12.32 -7.48
CA THR A 326 11.71 -11.92 -7.17
C THR A 326 11.86 -11.53 -5.70
N SER A 327 13.09 -11.50 -5.20
CA SER A 327 13.41 -10.95 -3.87
C SER A 327 12.90 -9.51 -3.71
N VAL A 328 12.92 -8.71 -4.79
CA VAL A 328 12.34 -7.36 -4.84
C VAL A 328 10.81 -7.40 -4.74
N GLY A 329 10.18 -8.36 -5.41
CA GLY A 329 8.72 -8.54 -5.35
C GLY A 329 8.23 -8.93 -3.96
N ALA A 330 8.95 -9.81 -3.27
CA ALA A 330 8.62 -10.30 -1.93
C ALA A 330 9.00 -9.31 -0.79
N ALA A 331 9.67 -8.20 -1.11
CA ALA A 331 10.15 -7.26 -0.09
C ALA A 331 9.00 -6.73 0.79
N GLY A 332 9.20 -6.78 2.11
CA GLY A 332 8.23 -6.33 3.10
C GLY A 332 7.23 -7.39 3.55
N ILE A 333 7.22 -8.57 2.93
CA ILE A 333 6.43 -9.73 3.37
C ILE A 333 7.33 -10.58 4.29
N ASP A 334 6.80 -11.03 5.41
CA ASP A 334 7.49 -11.92 6.34
C ASP A 334 7.24 -13.38 5.92
N TYR A 335 8.11 -13.93 5.07
CA TYR A 335 7.97 -15.25 4.47
C TYR A 335 9.22 -16.11 4.68
N THR A 336 9.07 -17.41 4.47
CA THR A 336 10.16 -18.36 4.29
C THR A 336 10.13 -18.87 2.85
N ASP A 337 11.22 -18.69 2.11
CA ASP A 337 11.33 -19.18 0.73
C ASP A 337 11.12 -20.71 0.68
N GLY A 338 10.38 -21.16 -0.31
CA GLY A 338 10.02 -22.56 -0.48
C GLY A 338 8.87 -23.06 0.40
N LYS A 339 8.34 -22.23 1.31
CA LYS A 339 7.27 -22.60 2.23
C LYS A 339 5.98 -21.80 1.99
N GLU A 340 6.03 -20.47 2.01
CA GLU A 340 4.85 -19.62 1.79
C GLU A 340 4.86 -18.95 0.41
N LEU A 341 6.03 -18.83 -0.23
CA LEU A 341 6.21 -18.39 -1.61
C LEU A 341 7.53 -18.90 -2.16
N LEU A 342 7.78 -18.70 -3.45
CA LEU A 342 8.98 -19.15 -4.16
C LEU A 342 9.75 -17.95 -4.71
N ILE A 343 11.03 -17.85 -4.38
CA ILE A 343 11.91 -16.79 -4.90
C ILE A 343 12.58 -17.25 -6.20
N ALA A 344 12.58 -16.35 -7.17
CA ALA A 344 13.23 -16.49 -8.44
C ALA A 344 13.75 -15.12 -8.93
N ASP A 345 15.05 -14.90 -8.89
CA ASP A 345 15.71 -13.65 -9.30
C ASP A 345 16.33 -13.75 -10.70
N THR A 346 16.36 -14.95 -11.29
CA THR A 346 16.88 -15.21 -12.65
C THR A 346 15.89 -15.98 -13.51
N PRO A 347 15.99 -15.92 -14.84
CA PRO A 347 15.14 -16.70 -15.73
C PRO A 347 15.14 -18.20 -15.42
N GLN A 348 16.29 -18.76 -15.13
CA GLN A 348 16.47 -20.19 -14.83
C GLN A 348 15.76 -20.57 -13.53
N GLN A 349 15.84 -19.71 -12.49
CA GLN A 349 15.13 -19.94 -11.24
C GLN A 349 13.60 -19.90 -11.44
N PHE A 350 13.07 -18.98 -12.26
CA PHE A 350 11.64 -18.97 -12.61
C PHE A 350 11.22 -20.29 -13.26
N VAL A 351 12.00 -20.76 -14.26
CA VAL A 351 11.74 -22.05 -14.93
C VAL A 351 11.73 -23.19 -13.91
N GLU A 352 12.73 -23.25 -13.02
CA GLU A 352 12.85 -24.28 -12.00
C GLU A 352 11.66 -24.27 -11.03
N GLN A 353 11.30 -23.10 -10.47
CA GLN A 353 10.22 -23.02 -9.51
C GLN A 353 8.85 -23.35 -10.15
N VAL A 354 8.62 -22.88 -11.38
CA VAL A 354 7.40 -23.21 -12.12
C VAL A 354 7.35 -24.72 -12.37
N ARG A 355 8.44 -25.33 -12.85
CA ARG A 355 8.52 -26.79 -13.10
C ARG A 355 8.20 -27.58 -11.84
N ARG A 356 8.80 -27.25 -10.71
CA ARG A 356 8.54 -27.91 -9.42
C ARG A 356 7.06 -27.92 -9.06
N CYS A 357 6.36 -26.79 -9.30
CA CYS A 357 4.93 -26.68 -9.02
C CYS A 357 4.06 -27.43 -10.05
N ILE A 358 4.50 -27.54 -11.30
CA ILE A 358 3.76 -28.24 -12.35
C ILE A 358 3.94 -29.78 -12.20
N ASP A 359 5.16 -30.23 -11.90
CA ASP A 359 5.49 -31.64 -11.74
C ASP A 359 4.93 -32.22 -10.41
N ASP A 360 4.78 -31.36 -9.37
CA ASP A 360 4.23 -31.75 -8.08
C ASP A 360 3.08 -30.81 -7.66
N PRO A 361 1.85 -31.11 -8.07
CA PRO A 361 0.65 -30.33 -7.70
C PRO A 361 0.37 -30.30 -6.19
N GLU A 362 0.77 -31.34 -5.43
CA GLU A 362 0.60 -31.37 -3.98
C GLU A 362 1.54 -30.38 -3.30
N LEU A 363 2.79 -30.32 -3.73
CA LEU A 363 3.75 -29.29 -3.29
C LEU A 363 3.20 -27.90 -3.60
N CYS A 364 2.74 -27.66 -4.83
CA CYS A 364 2.14 -26.39 -5.22
C CYS A 364 0.99 -25.99 -4.29
N SER A 365 0.04 -26.90 -4.06
CA SER A 365 -1.10 -26.67 -3.17
C SER A 365 -0.66 -26.43 -1.72
N SER A 366 0.34 -27.15 -1.24
CA SER A 366 0.86 -27.00 0.13
C SER A 366 1.48 -25.63 0.38
N ILE A 367 2.23 -25.10 -0.60
CA ILE A 367 2.79 -23.76 -0.56
C ILE A 367 1.68 -22.70 -0.54
N GLY A 368 0.68 -22.83 -1.42
CA GLY A 368 -0.49 -21.95 -1.43
C GLY A 368 -1.27 -21.96 -0.11
N ALA A 369 -1.46 -23.15 0.48
CA ALA A 369 -2.11 -23.28 1.78
C ALA A 369 -1.28 -22.66 2.92
N ALA A 370 0.04 -22.78 2.89
CA ALA A 370 0.93 -22.14 3.84
C ALA A 370 0.92 -20.61 3.66
N ALA A 371 0.92 -20.13 2.41
CA ALA A 371 0.76 -18.73 2.06
C ALA A 371 -0.52 -18.16 2.67
N ARG A 372 -1.66 -18.83 2.46
CA ARG A 372 -2.95 -18.38 3.02
C ARG A 372 -2.92 -18.31 4.54
N ARG A 373 -2.36 -19.31 5.22
CA ARG A 373 -2.23 -19.28 6.69
C ARG A 373 -1.42 -18.08 7.15
N LEU A 374 -0.27 -17.81 6.51
CA LEU A 374 0.54 -16.64 6.82
C LEU A 374 -0.25 -15.33 6.70
N ILE A 375 -1.06 -15.20 5.63
CA ILE A 375 -1.86 -13.98 5.43
C ILE A 375 -2.98 -13.87 6.47
N LEU A 376 -3.66 -14.95 6.78
CA LEU A 376 -4.69 -14.96 7.84
C LEU A 376 -4.11 -14.54 9.19
N ASP A 377 -2.93 -15.06 9.54
CA ASP A 377 -2.30 -14.84 10.85
C ASP A 377 -1.67 -13.44 10.98
N LYS A 378 -1.10 -12.89 9.91
CA LYS A 378 -0.27 -11.68 10.00
C LYS A 378 -0.79 -10.49 9.20
N TYR A 379 -1.61 -10.71 8.17
CA TYR A 379 -2.01 -9.67 7.19
C TYR A 379 -3.54 -9.57 7.03
N SER A 380 -4.35 -10.36 7.76
CA SER A 380 -5.79 -10.12 7.80
C SER A 380 -6.11 -8.79 8.46
N ASN A 381 -7.18 -8.15 8.02
CA ASN A 381 -7.61 -6.88 8.61
C ASN A 381 -7.86 -7.00 10.12
N GLU A 382 -8.41 -8.14 10.56
CA GLU A 382 -8.61 -8.44 11.97
C GLU A 382 -7.28 -8.49 12.75
N ALA A 383 -6.31 -9.29 12.30
CA ALA A 383 -5.01 -9.44 12.96
C ALA A 383 -4.26 -8.11 13.07
N LEU A 384 -4.30 -7.31 11.99
CA LEU A 384 -3.63 -6.01 11.98
C LEU A 384 -4.35 -4.97 12.80
N THR A 385 -5.68 -5.01 12.86
CA THR A 385 -6.45 -4.15 13.76
C THR A 385 -6.14 -4.46 15.23
N GLN A 386 -6.06 -5.74 15.61
CA GLN A 386 -5.66 -6.15 16.96
C GLN A 386 -4.24 -5.64 17.30
N ARG A 387 -3.29 -5.70 16.37
CA ARG A 387 -1.94 -5.14 16.55
C ARG A 387 -1.97 -3.62 16.70
N LEU A 388 -2.77 -2.92 15.90
CA LEU A 388 -2.92 -1.46 15.97
C LEU A 388 -3.55 -1.03 17.28
N VAL A 389 -4.62 -1.69 17.72
CA VAL A 389 -5.28 -1.46 19.00
C VAL A 389 -4.32 -1.76 20.17
N GLY A 390 -3.58 -2.86 20.10
CA GLY A 390 -2.52 -3.18 21.05
C GLY A 390 -1.43 -2.12 21.11
N PHE A 391 -1.09 -1.51 19.97
CA PHE A 391 -0.15 -0.40 19.94
C PHE A 391 -0.72 0.86 20.59
N TYR A 392 -1.97 1.22 20.31
CA TYR A 392 -2.64 2.34 20.99
C TYR A 392 -2.69 2.18 22.50
N ASN A 393 -3.01 0.97 22.99
CA ASN A 393 -3.05 0.67 24.42
C ASN A 393 -1.66 0.84 25.08
N LYS A 394 -0.58 0.43 24.41
CA LYS A 394 0.80 0.63 24.88
C LYS A 394 1.19 2.11 24.99
N LEU A 395 0.55 2.99 24.23
CA LEU A 395 0.74 4.43 24.32
C LEU A 395 -0.11 5.07 25.43
N GLY A 396 -0.95 4.28 26.12
CA GLY A 396 -1.85 4.77 27.16
C GLY A 396 -3.09 5.47 26.61
N ALA A 397 -3.56 5.06 25.42
CA ALA A 397 -4.77 5.62 24.80
C ALA A 397 -6.07 5.20 25.50
N VAL A 398 -6.04 4.09 26.27
CA VAL A 398 -7.16 3.65 27.11
C VAL A 398 -6.63 3.52 28.53
N ALA A 399 -7.25 4.21 29.49
CA ALA A 399 -7.03 3.95 30.90
C ALA A 399 -7.51 2.52 31.20
N LEU A 400 -6.64 1.68 31.73
CA LEU A 400 -6.96 0.35 32.22
C LEU A 400 -7.98 0.43 33.35
#